data_a36499f8e3138535e25a58af3356e6f1
#
_entry.id   a36499f8e3138535e25a58af3356e6f1
#
_cell.length_a   1.000
_cell.length_b   1.000
_cell.length_c   1.000
_cell.angle_alpha   90.00
_cell.angle_beta   90.00
_cell.angle_gamma   90.00
#
_symmetry.space_group_name_H-M   'P 1'
#
loop_
_entity.id
_entity.type
_entity.pdbx_description
1 polymer ?
#
loop_
_entity_poly.entity_id
_entity_poly.type
_entity_poly.pdbx_seq_one_letter_code
_entity_poly.pdbx_strand_id
1 'polypeptide(L)'
;MRSKILIAVFAAVLLCGCAAQDAKLGKAANAMNERSESAAADCGTSEGVCKVPAVQGPMVGGGTDEHGCLVAAGQSFSKIKNGCVQVFDVADVRLADPDNATLAIYGIFSADKSRVEIFWASLPQSEILSKVKGGYYVSKDGKILLLKTKSGKGYKIRRK
;
A
#
# COMPACT_ATOMS: atom_id res chain seq x y z
N MET A 1 -42.91 13.81 27.68
CA MET A 1 -42.30 15.13 27.97
C MET A 1 -41.38 15.49 26.80
N ARG A 2 -41.75 16.54 26.10
CA ARG A 2 -41.07 17.00 24.87
C ARG A 2 -39.95 17.94 25.29
N SER A 3 -38.74 17.67 24.90
CA SER A 3 -37.62 18.63 25.03
C SER A 3 -37.11 19.00 23.64
N LYS A 4 -37.49 20.18 23.22
CA LYS A 4 -37.02 20.90 22.05
C LYS A 4 -35.65 21.51 22.43
N ILE A 5 -34.61 21.22 21.72
CA ILE A 5 -33.33 21.95 21.83
C ILE A 5 -33.03 22.58 20.49
N LEU A 6 -32.90 23.89 20.59
CA LEU A 6 -32.68 24.91 19.59
C LEU A 6 -31.44 24.68 18.70
N ILE A 7 -31.67 25.00 17.46
CA ILE A 7 -30.71 25.28 16.43
C ILE A 7 -30.05 26.63 16.72
N ALA A 8 -28.74 26.65 16.88
CA ALA A 8 -27.97 27.87 16.82
C ALA A 8 -27.11 27.84 15.55
N VAL A 9 -27.55 28.61 14.59
CA VAL A 9 -26.80 28.96 13.37
C VAL A 9 -25.75 29.98 13.78
N PHE A 10 -24.47 29.68 13.57
CA PHE A 10 -23.40 30.68 13.52
C PHE A 10 -22.79 30.69 12.13
N ALA A 11 -23.24 31.63 11.34
CA ALA A 11 -22.55 32.11 10.17
C ALA A 11 -21.42 33.05 10.63
N ALA A 12 -20.19 32.74 10.31
CA ALA A 12 -19.11 33.69 10.33
C ALA A 12 -18.32 33.57 9.03
N VAL A 13 -18.66 34.48 8.16
CA VAL A 13 -17.87 34.87 6.98
C VAL A 13 -16.70 35.69 7.50
N LEU A 14 -15.49 35.37 7.14
CA LEU A 14 -14.38 36.31 7.11
C LEU A 14 -13.45 36.03 5.94
N LEU A 15 -13.43 37.01 5.11
CA LEU A 15 -12.68 37.28 3.91
C LEU A 15 -11.17 37.45 4.20
N CYS A 16 -10.42 37.20 3.15
CA CYS A 16 -9.25 37.98 2.73
C CYS A 16 -7.91 37.63 3.36
N GLY A 17 -6.99 37.32 2.49
CA GLY A 17 -5.56 37.28 2.80
C GLY A 17 -4.74 36.60 1.72
N CYS A 18 -4.78 37.18 0.48
CA CYS A 18 -3.67 37.03 -0.46
C CYS A 18 -2.44 37.70 0.13
N ALA A 19 -1.41 36.96 0.40
CA ALA A 19 -0.06 37.52 0.52
C ALA A 19 0.86 36.66 -0.33
N ALA A 20 1.15 37.17 -1.50
CA ALA A 20 2.31 36.83 -2.28
C ALA A 20 3.56 37.16 -1.45
N GLN A 21 4.44 36.22 -1.29
CA GLN A 21 5.82 36.52 -0.92
C GLN A 21 6.74 35.96 -1.97
N ASP A 22 7.19 36.90 -2.77
CA ASP A 22 8.31 36.84 -3.69
C ASP A 22 9.61 36.45 -3.00
N ALA A 23 10.37 35.72 -3.74
CA ALA A 23 11.81 35.80 -3.92
C ALA A 23 12.72 35.66 -2.70
N LYS A 24 13.51 34.62 -2.70
CA LYS A 24 14.95 34.82 -2.90
C LYS A 24 15.62 33.59 -3.42
N LEU A 25 16.01 33.74 -4.66
CA LEU A 25 17.10 33.10 -5.37
C LEU A 25 18.31 32.90 -4.44
N GLY A 26 18.57 31.69 -4.03
CA GLY A 26 19.77 31.24 -3.34
C GLY A 26 20.51 30.27 -4.26
N LYS A 27 21.37 30.88 -5.06
CA LYS A 27 22.36 30.24 -5.93
C LYS A 27 23.38 29.53 -5.05
N ALA A 28 23.33 28.23 -4.98
CA ALA A 28 24.46 27.40 -4.62
C ALA A 28 24.59 26.35 -5.71
N ALA A 29 25.37 26.75 -6.67
CA ALA A 29 25.86 25.91 -7.73
C ALA A 29 26.91 24.94 -7.17
N ASN A 30 26.84 23.74 -7.72
CA ASN A 30 28.02 23.07 -8.23
C ASN A 30 28.91 22.32 -7.24
N ALA A 31 28.89 21.06 -7.35
CA ALA A 31 30.07 20.23 -7.62
C ALA A 31 29.72 18.77 -7.29
N MET A 32 29.83 17.98 -8.25
CA MET A 32 30.12 16.54 -8.30
C MET A 32 29.12 15.79 -9.16
N ASN A 33 29.23 16.04 -10.43
CA ASN A 33 28.86 15.04 -11.42
C ASN A 33 29.90 15.09 -12.55
N GLU A 34 30.99 14.46 -12.32
CA GLU A 34 31.93 14.07 -13.37
C GLU A 34 32.44 12.67 -13.05
N ARG A 35 31.80 11.72 -13.65
CA ARG A 35 32.38 10.50 -14.19
C ARG A 35 31.32 9.54 -14.70
N SER A 36 30.75 9.87 -15.83
CA SER A 36 30.29 8.85 -16.75
C SER A 36 31.12 8.98 -18.00
N GLU A 37 32.17 8.22 -18.00
CA GLU A 37 32.96 7.96 -19.20
C GLU A 37 32.04 7.28 -20.20
N SER A 38 31.71 8.04 -21.22
CA SER A 38 31.02 7.63 -22.41
C SER A 38 31.87 6.57 -23.11
N ALA A 39 31.45 5.32 -23.04
CA ALA A 39 31.87 4.35 -24.06
C ALA A 39 31.17 4.78 -25.35
N ALA A 40 31.90 5.55 -26.17
CA ALA A 40 31.52 5.83 -27.53
C ALA A 40 31.48 4.49 -28.28
N ALA A 41 30.27 4.05 -28.63
CA ALA A 41 30.06 3.00 -29.59
C ALA A 41 30.44 3.59 -30.97
N ASP A 42 31.56 3.17 -31.49
CA ASP A 42 31.97 3.40 -32.88
C ASP A 42 30.96 2.71 -33.80
N CYS A 43 30.11 3.53 -34.39
CA CYS A 43 29.14 3.08 -35.37
C CYS A 43 29.70 3.33 -36.75
N GLY A 44 30.51 2.38 -37.23
CA GLY A 44 31.05 2.37 -38.60
C GLY A 44 29.91 2.26 -39.60
N THR A 45 29.86 3.20 -40.55
CA THR A 45 28.99 3.27 -41.70
C THR A 45 29.14 2.06 -42.59
N SER A 46 28.10 1.26 -42.69
CA SER A 46 27.53 0.55 -43.83
C SER A 46 26.79 -0.70 -43.36
N GLU A 47 25.49 -0.73 -43.58
CA GLU A 47 24.61 -1.90 -43.56
C GLU A 47 24.87 -2.93 -42.44
N GLY A 48 24.71 -2.55 -41.21
CA GLY A 48 24.80 -3.45 -40.09
C GLY A 48 23.76 -3.11 -39.03
N VAL A 49 22.75 -3.96 -38.94
CA VAL A 49 21.88 -4.01 -37.79
C VAL A 49 22.75 -4.03 -36.53
N CYS A 50 22.72 -2.95 -35.75
CA CYS A 50 23.37 -2.91 -34.43
C CYS A 50 22.75 -3.99 -33.57
N LYS A 51 23.34 -5.16 -33.58
CA LYS A 51 23.02 -6.25 -32.68
C LYS A 51 23.57 -5.88 -31.31
N VAL A 52 22.84 -5.08 -30.58
CA VAL A 52 23.12 -4.84 -29.16
C VAL A 52 23.09 -6.23 -28.52
N PRO A 53 24.19 -6.73 -27.95
CA PRO A 53 24.11 -7.94 -27.16
C PRO A 53 23.11 -7.64 -26.04
N ALA A 54 22.05 -8.46 -25.94
CA ALA A 54 21.13 -8.38 -24.85
C ALA A 54 21.95 -8.61 -23.57
N VAL A 55 22.29 -7.53 -22.88
CA VAL A 55 22.85 -7.58 -21.55
C VAL A 55 21.70 -8.11 -20.67
N GLN A 56 21.67 -9.42 -20.52
CA GLN A 56 20.87 -10.08 -19.50
C GLN A 56 21.53 -9.83 -18.13
N GLY A 57 21.56 -8.55 -17.74
CA GLY A 57 21.75 -8.21 -16.34
C GLY A 57 20.47 -8.56 -15.58
N PRO A 58 20.56 -8.96 -14.30
CA PRO A 58 19.37 -9.15 -13.51
C PRO A 58 18.55 -7.87 -13.55
N MET A 59 17.33 -7.94 -14.10
CA MET A 59 16.40 -6.81 -14.12
C MET A 59 16.05 -6.47 -12.68
N VAL A 60 16.78 -5.52 -12.12
CA VAL A 60 16.51 -5.00 -10.78
C VAL A 60 15.23 -4.18 -10.87
N GLY A 61 14.15 -4.68 -10.29
CA GLY A 61 12.90 -3.95 -10.12
C GLY A 61 11.73 -4.31 -11.05
N GLY A 62 11.86 -5.30 -11.94
CA GLY A 62 10.80 -5.67 -12.89
C GLY A 62 10.12 -7.01 -12.62
N GLY A 63 10.39 -7.65 -11.47
CA GLY A 63 9.79 -8.96 -11.16
C GLY A 63 8.32 -8.84 -10.79
N THR A 64 7.48 -9.62 -11.50
CA THR A 64 6.08 -9.84 -11.13
C THR A 64 5.95 -11.14 -10.36
N ASP A 65 4.93 -11.22 -9.49
CA ASP A 65 4.54 -12.47 -8.85
C ASP A 65 3.83 -13.42 -9.83
N GLU A 66 3.40 -14.59 -9.35
CA GLU A 66 2.68 -15.59 -10.14
C GLU A 66 1.35 -15.09 -10.73
N HIS A 67 0.81 -13.98 -10.19
CA HIS A 67 -0.41 -13.33 -10.66
C HIS A 67 -0.14 -12.12 -11.55
N GLY A 68 1.12 -11.80 -11.85
CA GLY A 68 1.53 -10.67 -12.66
C GLY A 68 1.58 -9.33 -11.90
N CYS A 69 1.51 -9.33 -10.56
CA CYS A 69 1.59 -8.13 -9.76
C CYS A 69 3.03 -7.65 -9.57
N LEU A 70 3.27 -6.35 -9.69
CA LEU A 70 4.58 -5.71 -9.53
C LEU A 70 4.96 -5.64 -8.04
N VAL A 71 5.68 -6.66 -7.56
CA VAL A 71 6.11 -6.74 -6.15
C VAL A 71 7.00 -5.56 -5.77
N ALA A 72 7.88 -5.14 -6.67
CA ALA A 72 8.75 -3.98 -6.46
C ALA A 72 7.99 -2.65 -6.30
N ALA A 73 6.76 -2.57 -6.83
CA ALA A 73 5.85 -1.45 -6.63
C ALA A 73 4.95 -1.62 -5.39
N GLY A 74 5.20 -2.61 -4.55
CA GLY A 74 4.40 -2.89 -3.36
C GLY A 74 3.02 -3.48 -3.66
N GLN A 75 2.83 -4.02 -4.87
CA GLN A 75 1.58 -4.68 -5.23
C GLN A 75 1.56 -6.13 -4.73
N SER A 76 0.36 -6.58 -4.37
CA SER A 76 0.07 -7.97 -4.05
C SER A 76 -1.28 -8.36 -4.65
N PHE A 77 -1.43 -9.62 -5.03
CA PHE A 77 -2.71 -10.09 -5.52
C PHE A 77 -3.71 -10.24 -4.38
N SER A 78 -4.87 -9.62 -4.52
CA SER A 78 -5.99 -9.78 -3.60
C SER A 78 -7.04 -10.74 -4.17
N LYS A 79 -7.31 -11.80 -3.43
CA LYS A 79 -8.34 -12.79 -3.77
C LYS A 79 -9.76 -12.22 -3.65
N ILE A 80 -9.96 -11.26 -2.73
CA ILE A 80 -11.27 -10.58 -2.56
C ILE A 80 -11.50 -9.56 -3.67
N LYS A 81 -10.49 -8.79 -4.04
CA LYS A 81 -10.57 -7.79 -5.12
C LYS A 81 -10.40 -8.41 -6.51
N ASN A 82 -9.88 -9.64 -6.58
CA ASN A 82 -9.54 -10.37 -7.80
C ASN A 82 -8.61 -9.57 -8.72
N GLY A 83 -7.55 -9.02 -8.15
CA GLY A 83 -6.58 -8.20 -8.89
C GLY A 83 -5.41 -7.73 -8.03
N CYS A 84 -4.44 -7.11 -8.69
CA CYS A 84 -3.29 -6.52 -8.04
C CYS A 84 -3.68 -5.23 -7.32
N VAL A 85 -3.30 -5.12 -6.06
CA VAL A 85 -3.59 -3.95 -5.21
C VAL A 85 -2.36 -3.53 -4.42
N GLN A 86 -2.27 -2.26 -4.12
CA GLN A 86 -1.37 -1.77 -3.07
C GLN A 86 -2.10 -1.94 -1.73
N VAL A 87 -1.71 -2.96 -0.99
CA VAL A 87 -2.46 -3.42 0.18
C VAL A 87 -2.67 -2.32 1.22
N PHE A 88 -1.67 -1.47 1.44
CA PHE A 88 -1.73 -0.38 2.41
C PHE A 88 -2.73 0.74 2.03
N ASP A 89 -3.02 0.91 0.73
CA ASP A 89 -3.98 1.92 0.25
C ASP A 89 -5.42 1.44 0.31
N VAL A 90 -5.65 0.14 0.08
CA VAL A 90 -7.00 -0.43 -0.03
C VAL A 90 -7.46 -1.17 1.21
N ALA A 91 -6.63 -1.28 2.24
CA ALA A 91 -6.95 -2.01 3.45
C ALA A 91 -8.03 -1.28 4.28
N ASP A 92 -9.06 -2.02 4.67
CA ASP A 92 -10.10 -1.55 5.58
C ASP A 92 -9.65 -1.54 7.04
N VAL A 93 -8.64 -2.35 7.38
CA VAL A 93 -8.11 -2.46 8.73
C VAL A 93 -6.60 -2.66 8.72
N ARG A 94 -5.93 -1.94 9.62
CA ARG A 94 -4.50 -2.06 9.90
C ARG A 94 -4.31 -2.44 11.36
N LEU A 95 -3.54 -3.48 11.62
CA LEU A 95 -3.25 -4.02 12.94
C LEU A 95 -1.75 -4.09 13.15
N ALA A 96 -1.31 -3.97 14.40
CA ALA A 96 0.06 -4.30 14.75
C ALA A 96 0.23 -5.82 14.72
N ASP A 97 1.36 -6.27 14.23
CA ASP A 97 1.73 -7.68 14.27
C ASP A 97 2.02 -8.07 15.74
N PRO A 98 1.35 -9.10 16.28
CA PRO A 98 1.59 -9.53 17.67
C PRO A 98 3.00 -10.08 17.90
N ASP A 99 3.66 -10.59 16.85
CA ASP A 99 5.00 -11.18 16.92
C ASP A 99 6.09 -10.15 16.63
N ASN A 100 5.76 -9.04 15.95
CA ASN A 100 6.70 -7.96 15.63
C ASN A 100 5.97 -6.61 15.52
N ALA A 101 6.04 -5.82 16.57
CA ALA A 101 5.35 -4.52 16.64
C ALA A 101 5.78 -3.49 15.60
N THR A 102 6.88 -3.70 14.88
CA THR A 102 7.33 -2.82 13.79
C THR A 102 6.61 -3.12 12.48
N LEU A 103 5.96 -4.28 12.37
CA LEU A 103 5.23 -4.70 11.19
C LEU A 103 3.72 -4.45 11.35
N ALA A 104 3.08 -4.24 10.23
CA ALA A 104 1.62 -4.09 10.18
C ALA A 104 0.99 -5.29 9.45
N ILE A 105 -0.17 -5.68 9.94
CA ILE A 105 -1.05 -6.64 9.28
C ILE A 105 -2.19 -5.85 8.67
N TYR A 106 -2.50 -6.12 7.42
CA TYR A 106 -3.56 -5.45 6.69
C TYR A 106 -4.71 -6.41 6.42
N GLY A 107 -5.94 -5.90 6.47
CA GLY A 107 -7.13 -6.67 6.17
C GLY A 107 -8.04 -5.96 5.19
N ILE A 108 -8.50 -6.69 4.19
CA ILE A 108 -9.47 -6.23 3.19
C ILE A 108 -10.75 -7.03 3.36
N PHE A 109 -11.87 -6.36 3.63
CA PHE A 109 -13.17 -7.01 3.75
C PHE A 109 -13.83 -7.22 2.39
N SER A 110 -14.59 -8.31 2.26
CA SER A 110 -15.55 -8.45 1.18
C SER A 110 -16.68 -7.40 1.34
N ALA A 111 -17.35 -7.06 0.23
CA ALA A 111 -18.42 -6.05 0.24
C ALA A 111 -19.55 -6.36 1.24
N ASP A 112 -19.89 -7.62 1.40
CA ASP A 112 -20.89 -8.13 2.35
C ASP A 112 -20.36 -8.31 3.78
N LYS A 113 -19.04 -8.07 4.00
CA LYS A 113 -18.33 -8.29 5.26
C LYS A 113 -18.49 -9.70 5.82
N SER A 114 -18.70 -10.69 4.95
CA SER A 114 -18.73 -12.11 5.32
C SER A 114 -17.32 -12.71 5.39
N ARG A 115 -16.36 -12.11 4.68
CA ARG A 115 -14.97 -12.56 4.60
C ARG A 115 -14.02 -11.38 4.78
N VAL A 116 -12.82 -11.68 5.23
CA VAL A 116 -11.70 -10.74 5.26
C VAL A 116 -10.45 -11.44 4.78
N GLU A 117 -9.71 -10.80 3.92
CA GLU A 117 -8.40 -11.26 3.47
C GLU A 117 -7.32 -10.57 4.30
N ILE A 118 -6.44 -11.35 4.89
CA ILE A 118 -5.37 -10.87 5.75
C ILE A 118 -4.03 -10.99 5.02
N PHE A 119 -3.32 -9.87 4.96
CA PHE A 119 -1.95 -9.77 4.49
C PHE A 119 -1.02 -9.63 5.69
N TRP A 120 -0.28 -10.68 5.98
CA TRP A 120 0.60 -10.77 7.13
C TRP A 120 1.97 -11.28 6.69
N ALA A 121 3.03 -10.56 7.00
CA ALA A 121 4.40 -10.89 6.58
C ALA A 121 4.87 -12.28 7.03
N SER A 122 4.30 -12.81 8.11
CA SER A 122 4.60 -14.17 8.60
C SER A 122 3.88 -15.28 7.82
N LEU A 123 3.01 -14.94 6.87
CA LEU A 123 2.31 -15.91 6.03
C LEU A 123 2.95 -15.94 4.64
N PRO A 124 3.03 -17.13 4.02
CA PRO A 124 3.58 -17.25 2.66
C PRO A 124 2.70 -16.54 1.60
N GLN A 125 1.40 -16.45 1.87
CA GLN A 125 0.40 -15.81 1.03
C GLN A 125 -0.69 -15.18 1.89
N SER A 126 -1.52 -14.31 1.28
CA SER A 126 -2.72 -13.79 1.94
C SER A 126 -3.69 -14.90 2.31
N GLU A 127 -4.33 -14.77 3.47
CA GLU A 127 -5.26 -15.76 4.01
C GLU A 127 -6.67 -15.18 4.10
N ILE A 128 -7.67 -15.95 3.67
CA ILE A 128 -9.08 -15.58 3.77
C ILE A 128 -9.67 -16.14 5.06
N LEU A 129 -10.16 -15.25 5.90
CA LEU A 129 -10.91 -15.58 7.10
C LEU A 129 -12.40 -15.41 6.84
N SER A 130 -13.20 -16.35 7.29
CA SER A 130 -14.66 -16.33 7.17
C SER A 130 -15.31 -15.93 8.48
N LYS A 131 -16.37 -15.12 8.38
CA LYS A 131 -17.16 -14.71 9.54
C LYS A 131 -17.94 -15.89 10.12
N VAL A 132 -17.88 -16.04 11.42
CA VAL A 132 -18.60 -17.08 12.15
C VAL A 132 -19.66 -16.48 13.09
N LYS A 133 -20.54 -17.37 13.61
CA LYS A 133 -21.49 -17.01 14.67
C LYS A 133 -20.70 -16.45 15.85
N GLY A 134 -21.02 -15.24 16.31
CA GLY A 134 -20.26 -14.54 17.34
C GLY A 134 -19.51 -13.30 16.84
N GLY A 135 -19.55 -13.06 15.51
CA GLY A 135 -19.09 -11.78 14.93
C GLY A 135 -17.58 -11.64 14.78
N TYR A 136 -16.84 -12.72 14.88
CA TYR A 136 -15.39 -12.79 14.59
C TYR A 136 -15.12 -13.56 13.30
N TYR A 137 -13.89 -13.49 12.82
CA TYR A 137 -13.47 -14.17 11.59
C TYR A 137 -12.41 -15.20 11.92
N VAL A 138 -12.43 -16.33 11.20
CA VAL A 138 -11.52 -17.44 11.42
C VAL A 138 -10.99 -17.95 10.08
N SER A 139 -9.70 -18.30 10.03
CA SER A 139 -9.09 -18.97 8.87
C SER A 139 -9.63 -20.39 8.70
N LYS A 140 -9.49 -20.94 7.49
CA LYS A 140 -9.96 -22.29 7.15
C LYS A 140 -9.36 -23.37 8.08
N ASP A 141 -8.10 -23.20 8.46
CA ASP A 141 -7.38 -24.10 9.36
C ASP A 141 -7.66 -23.84 10.85
N GLY A 142 -8.42 -22.79 11.17
CA GLY A 142 -8.76 -22.39 12.53
C GLY A 142 -7.62 -21.76 13.34
N LYS A 143 -6.46 -21.52 12.72
CA LYS A 143 -5.27 -21.00 13.41
C LYS A 143 -5.27 -19.49 13.59
N ILE A 144 -5.89 -18.76 12.68
CA ILE A 144 -5.92 -17.29 12.71
C ILE A 144 -7.34 -16.84 13.05
N LEU A 145 -7.44 -15.95 14.03
CA LEU A 145 -8.70 -15.35 14.47
C LEU A 145 -8.59 -13.84 14.42
N LEU A 146 -9.57 -13.18 13.81
CA LEU A 146 -9.74 -11.75 13.83
C LEU A 146 -10.99 -11.41 14.67
N LEU A 147 -10.77 -10.80 15.81
CA LEU A 147 -11.79 -10.52 16.83
C LEU A 147 -12.09 -9.02 16.85
N LYS A 148 -13.36 -8.64 16.99
CA LYS A 148 -13.70 -7.26 17.33
C LYS A 148 -13.22 -6.93 18.74
N THR A 149 -12.71 -5.71 18.92
CA THR A 149 -12.38 -5.21 20.26
C THR A 149 -13.64 -4.98 21.09
N LYS A 150 -13.54 -5.04 22.40
CA LYS A 150 -14.65 -4.79 23.32
C LYS A 150 -15.27 -3.39 23.12
N SER A 151 -14.49 -2.41 22.71
CA SER A 151 -14.96 -1.07 22.36
C SER A 151 -15.74 -0.99 21.04
N GLY A 152 -15.75 -2.06 20.24
CA GLY A 152 -16.39 -2.10 18.92
C GLY A 152 -15.71 -1.27 17.83
N LYS A 153 -14.69 -0.49 18.18
CA LYS A 153 -14.03 0.48 17.27
C LYS A 153 -12.83 -0.10 16.49
N GLY A 154 -12.50 -1.38 16.67
CA GLY A 154 -11.35 -1.97 16.01
C GLY A 154 -11.34 -3.50 16.06
N TYR A 155 -10.26 -4.06 15.58
CA TYR A 155 -10.05 -5.51 15.54
C TYR A 155 -8.73 -5.87 16.26
N LYS A 156 -8.66 -7.11 16.70
CA LYS A 156 -7.45 -7.73 17.24
C LYS A 156 -7.27 -9.09 16.57
N ILE A 157 -6.05 -9.35 16.11
CA ILE A 157 -5.70 -10.64 15.53
C ILE A 157 -5.06 -11.54 16.58
N ARG A 158 -5.27 -12.84 16.46
CA ARG A 158 -4.62 -13.88 17.26
C ARG A 158 -4.26 -15.06 16.38
N ARG A 159 -3.11 -15.64 16.65
CA ARG A 159 -2.71 -16.95 16.15
C ARG A 159 -2.85 -17.97 17.30
N LYS A 160 -3.37 -19.16 17.00
CA LYS A 160 -3.42 -20.31 17.93
C LYS A 160 -2.17 -21.15 17.77
#